data_0166284e938f4695c4db21df221b68a4
#
_entry.id   0166284e938f4695c4db21df221b68a4
#
_cell.length_a   1.000
_cell.length_b   1.000
_cell.length_c   1.000
_cell.angle_alpha   90.00
_cell.angle_beta   90.00
_cell.angle_gamma   90.00
#
_symmetry.space_group_name_H-M   'P 1'
#
loop_
_entity.id
_entity.type
_entity.pdbx_description
1 polymer ?
#
loop_
_entity_poly.entity_id
_entity_poly.type
_entity_poly.pdbx_seq_one_letter_code
_entity_poly.pdbx_strand_id
1 'polypeptide(L)'
;MSFLKLENVCKTYQNGNIIVNAVNNISFELNDGEFVIILGSSGAGKTTLLNLLGGMEKATSGNIYLEDKNVTSLNRKGLCEYRRNDVGFVFQFYNLMPNLSSLENVEIAIEICKNHLDPKQTLIDVGLGDRLNNFPSQLSGGEQQRVAIARALAKNPKLLLCDEPTGALDYITGKKILKLLYDVSKKHNKLVIVVTHNSALKDMADKVIHIKNGKVENIEVNKNPTPIEDIEW
;
A
#
# COMPACT_ATOMS: atom_id res chain seq x y z
N MET A 1 -18.71 2.50 11.95
CA MET A 1 -17.37 2.77 12.52
C MET A 1 -16.41 2.83 11.35
N SER A 2 -15.43 3.74 11.37
CA SER A 2 -14.42 3.81 10.32
C SER A 2 -13.54 2.56 10.35
N PHE A 3 -13.10 2.08 9.18
CA PHE A 3 -12.26 0.89 9.06
C PHE A 3 -10.80 1.17 9.45
N LEU A 4 -10.28 2.33 9.03
CA LEU A 4 -8.96 2.84 9.43
C LEU A 4 -9.12 4.26 9.98
N LYS A 5 -8.59 4.51 11.17
CA LYS A 5 -8.67 5.83 11.82
C LYS A 5 -7.32 6.26 12.37
N LEU A 6 -6.95 7.50 12.10
CA LEU A 6 -5.79 8.17 12.68
C LEU A 6 -6.26 9.30 13.59
N GLU A 7 -5.66 9.40 14.77
CA GLU A 7 -5.94 10.46 15.74
C GLU A 7 -4.64 11.13 16.19
N ASN A 8 -4.42 12.38 15.75
CA ASN A 8 -3.29 13.23 16.12
C ASN A 8 -1.92 12.54 15.99
N VAL A 9 -1.74 11.76 14.90
CA VAL A 9 -0.54 10.96 14.70
C VAL A 9 0.64 11.86 14.37
N CYS A 10 1.74 11.64 15.11
CA CYS A 10 3.01 12.33 14.89
C CYS A 10 4.16 11.33 14.74
N LYS A 11 5.12 11.69 13.89
CA LYS A 11 6.42 11.03 13.79
C LYS A 11 7.53 12.06 13.71
N THR A 12 8.38 12.04 14.71
CA THR A 12 9.55 12.92 14.80
C THR A 12 10.81 12.07 14.73
N TYR A 13 11.75 12.47 13.88
CA TYR A 13 13.12 11.94 13.87
C TYR A 13 14.05 12.96 14.50
N GLN A 14 14.95 12.48 15.32
CA GLN A 14 16.00 13.30 15.92
C GLN A 14 17.36 12.72 15.55
N ASN A 15 18.19 13.56 14.95
CA ASN A 15 19.59 13.25 14.66
C ASN A 15 20.48 14.36 15.20
N GLY A 16 21.07 14.13 16.37
CA GLY A 16 21.77 15.17 17.12
C GLY A 16 20.82 16.32 17.47
N ASN A 17 21.15 17.53 17.01
CA ASN A 17 20.36 18.75 17.23
C ASN A 17 19.29 18.99 16.15
N ILE A 18 19.23 18.15 15.11
CA ILE A 18 18.25 18.30 14.03
C ILE A 18 17.00 17.50 14.38
N ILE A 19 15.85 18.19 14.40
CA ILE A 19 14.54 17.59 14.64
C ILE A 19 13.72 17.71 13.34
N VAL A 20 13.25 16.58 12.83
CA VAL A 20 12.40 16.52 11.63
C VAL A 20 11.05 15.94 12.01
N ASN A 21 9.99 16.73 11.89
CA ASN A 21 8.61 16.28 12.08
C ASN A 21 8.08 15.73 10.75
N ALA A 22 8.39 14.47 10.44
CA ALA A 22 8.02 13.84 9.17
C ALA A 22 6.50 13.61 9.05
N VAL A 23 5.81 13.36 10.17
CA VAL A 23 4.34 13.34 10.29
C VAL A 23 3.98 14.20 11.48
N ASN A 24 3.07 15.15 11.30
CA ASN A 24 2.78 16.18 12.26
C ASN A 24 1.26 16.36 12.43
N ASN A 25 0.72 15.77 13.47
CA ASN A 25 -0.68 15.87 13.89
C ASN A 25 -1.68 15.48 12.79
N ILE A 26 -1.47 14.32 12.17
CA ILE A 26 -2.35 13.79 11.12
C ILE A 26 -3.55 13.07 11.74
N SER A 27 -4.75 13.47 11.30
CA SER A 27 -6.01 12.83 11.66
C SER A 27 -6.89 12.68 10.42
N PHE A 28 -7.38 11.48 10.15
CA PHE A 28 -8.40 11.18 9.13
C PHE A 28 -9.01 9.79 9.35
N GLU A 29 -10.09 9.52 8.62
CA GLU A 29 -10.78 8.24 8.65
C GLU A 29 -11.04 7.72 7.24
N LEU A 30 -10.90 6.39 7.07
CA LEU A 30 -11.13 5.67 5.82
C LEU A 30 -12.03 4.46 6.07
N ASN A 31 -12.74 4.04 5.02
CA ASN A 31 -13.61 2.87 5.06
C ASN A 31 -12.98 1.69 4.30
N ASP A 32 -13.46 0.50 4.56
CA ASP A 32 -13.16 -0.67 3.74
C ASP A 32 -13.68 -0.48 2.31
N GLY A 33 -13.07 -1.18 1.35
CA GLY A 33 -13.42 -1.05 -0.07
C GLY A 33 -13.10 0.30 -0.73
N GLU A 34 -12.52 1.27 0.00
CA GLU A 34 -12.06 2.53 -0.60
C GLU A 34 -10.71 2.34 -1.33
N PHE A 35 -10.60 2.98 -2.48
CA PHE A 35 -9.34 3.22 -3.18
C PHE A 35 -8.88 4.64 -2.89
N VAL A 36 -7.82 4.77 -2.11
CA VAL A 36 -7.35 6.06 -1.56
C VAL A 36 -6.00 6.41 -2.14
N ILE A 37 -5.85 7.66 -2.55
CA ILE A 37 -4.57 8.22 -3.00
C ILE A 37 -4.06 9.23 -1.98
N ILE A 38 -2.80 9.07 -1.56
CA ILE A 38 -2.07 10.05 -0.77
C ILE A 38 -1.10 10.78 -1.69
N LEU A 39 -1.37 12.06 -1.92
CA LEU A 39 -0.58 12.94 -2.77
C LEU A 39 0.32 13.87 -1.95
N GLY A 40 1.47 14.20 -2.51
CA GLY A 40 2.37 15.21 -1.97
C GLY A 40 3.72 15.20 -2.67
N SER A 41 4.50 16.26 -2.52
CA SER A 41 5.85 16.36 -3.06
C SER A 41 6.80 15.33 -2.42
N SER A 42 7.97 15.11 -3.03
CA SER A 42 9.03 14.32 -2.39
C SER A 42 9.40 14.93 -1.04
N GLY A 43 9.61 14.09 -0.03
CA GLY A 43 9.92 14.55 1.34
C GLY A 43 8.72 15.07 2.14
N ALA A 44 7.49 15.06 1.61
CA ALA A 44 6.29 15.51 2.33
C ALA A 44 5.87 14.65 3.54
N GLY A 45 6.50 13.47 3.74
CA GLY A 45 6.17 12.54 4.84
C GLY A 45 5.29 11.36 4.43
N LYS A 46 4.99 11.19 3.14
CA LYS A 46 4.08 10.15 2.62
C LYS A 46 4.54 8.72 2.95
N THR A 47 5.78 8.36 2.61
CA THR A 47 6.36 7.04 2.91
C THR A 47 6.45 6.79 4.42
N THR A 48 6.78 7.82 5.20
CA THR A 48 6.75 7.71 6.67
C THR A 48 5.34 7.39 7.17
N LEU A 49 4.32 8.10 6.67
CA LEU A 49 2.93 7.81 7.01
C LEU A 49 2.54 6.39 6.62
N LEU A 50 2.92 5.93 5.41
CA LEU A 50 2.67 4.56 4.96
C LEU A 50 3.32 3.53 5.90
N ASN A 51 4.56 3.77 6.34
CA ASN A 51 5.29 2.90 7.28
C ASN A 51 4.62 2.85 8.65
N LEU A 52 4.06 3.98 9.12
CA LEU A 52 3.28 4.02 10.36
C LEU A 52 1.99 3.20 10.24
N LEU A 53 1.23 3.38 9.14
CA LEU A 53 0.02 2.62 8.85
C LEU A 53 0.28 1.12 8.79
N GLY A 54 1.39 0.72 8.18
CA GLY A 54 1.80 -0.67 8.07
C GLY A 54 2.49 -1.26 9.31
N GLY A 55 2.68 -0.48 10.37
CA GLY A 55 3.37 -0.92 11.58
C GLY A 55 4.84 -1.29 11.35
N MET A 56 5.47 -0.72 10.32
CA MET A 56 6.92 -0.84 10.06
C MET A 56 7.70 0.09 10.98
N GLU A 57 7.09 1.23 11.32
CA GLU A 57 7.60 2.20 12.27
C GLU A 57 6.60 2.46 13.39
N LYS A 58 7.08 2.97 14.52
CA LYS A 58 6.24 3.42 15.62
C LYS A 58 6.00 4.92 15.53
N ALA A 59 4.77 5.35 15.78
CA ALA A 59 4.45 6.76 15.97
C ALA A 59 5.16 7.31 17.22
N THR A 60 5.52 8.59 17.18
CA THR A 60 6.02 9.32 18.37
C THR A 60 4.88 9.62 19.33
N SER A 61 3.70 9.97 18.78
CA SER A 61 2.46 10.19 19.54
C SER A 61 1.24 10.00 18.65
N GLY A 62 0.05 9.99 19.25
CA GLY A 62 -1.21 9.76 18.57
C GLY A 62 -1.54 8.28 18.43
N ASN A 63 -2.70 8.00 17.84
CA ASN A 63 -3.21 6.65 17.71
C ASN A 63 -3.57 6.30 16.27
N ILE A 64 -3.35 5.04 15.89
CA ILE A 64 -3.77 4.44 14.63
C ILE A 64 -4.63 3.23 14.97
N TYR A 65 -5.85 3.19 14.45
CA TYR A 65 -6.78 2.09 14.63
C TYR A 65 -7.07 1.44 13.28
N LEU A 66 -6.98 0.13 13.20
CA LEU A 66 -7.55 -0.68 12.12
C LEU A 66 -8.70 -1.48 12.72
N GLU A 67 -9.92 -1.18 12.32
CA GLU A 67 -11.13 -1.64 13.01
C GLU A 67 -11.02 -1.29 14.51
N ASP A 68 -11.19 -2.26 15.39
CA ASP A 68 -11.09 -2.07 16.86
C ASP A 68 -9.65 -2.20 17.39
N LYS A 69 -8.68 -2.50 16.52
CA LYS A 69 -7.28 -2.75 16.91
C LYS A 69 -6.48 -1.45 16.96
N ASN A 70 -6.03 -1.02 18.14
CA ASN A 70 -5.07 0.08 18.26
C ASN A 70 -3.66 -0.42 17.89
N VAL A 71 -3.22 -0.07 16.67
CA VAL A 71 -1.92 -0.48 16.09
C VAL A 71 -0.75 0.14 16.85
N THR A 72 -0.88 1.38 17.31
CA THR A 72 0.20 2.11 18.02
C THR A 72 0.50 1.55 19.40
N SER A 73 -0.46 0.87 20.02
CA SER A 73 -0.28 0.22 21.32
C SER A 73 0.37 -1.18 21.24
N LEU A 74 0.52 -1.74 20.02
CA LEU A 74 1.06 -3.08 19.83
C LEU A 74 2.54 -3.15 20.20
N ASN A 75 2.91 -4.22 20.90
CA ASN A 75 4.32 -4.57 21.10
C ASN A 75 4.93 -5.17 19.82
N ARG A 76 6.22 -5.52 19.87
CA ARG A 76 6.94 -6.09 18.71
C ARG A 76 6.25 -7.34 18.12
N LYS A 77 5.76 -8.24 18.98
CA LYS A 77 5.05 -9.46 18.55
C LYS A 77 3.72 -9.12 17.89
N GLY A 78 2.93 -8.23 18.50
CA GLY A 78 1.66 -7.76 17.93
C GLY A 78 1.83 -7.06 16.58
N LEU A 79 2.88 -6.23 16.41
CA LEU A 79 3.20 -5.61 15.12
C LEU A 79 3.63 -6.66 14.06
N CYS A 80 4.32 -7.73 14.45
CA CYS A 80 4.61 -8.84 13.54
C CYS A 80 3.34 -9.54 13.09
N GLU A 81 2.40 -9.82 14.01
CA GLU A 81 1.11 -10.42 13.69
C GLU A 81 0.25 -9.51 12.82
N TYR A 82 0.23 -8.20 13.10
CA TYR A 82 -0.45 -7.19 12.30
C TYR A 82 0.06 -7.19 10.86
N ARG A 83 1.37 -7.08 10.65
CA ARG A 83 1.97 -7.13 9.31
C ARG A 83 1.76 -8.45 8.58
N ARG A 84 1.69 -9.56 9.35
CA ARG A 84 1.46 -10.88 8.80
C ARG A 84 0.06 -11.04 8.24
N ASN A 85 -0.95 -10.64 9.02
CA ASN A 85 -2.34 -11.00 8.76
C ASN A 85 -3.19 -9.86 8.18
N ASP A 86 -2.89 -8.61 8.58
CA ASP A 86 -3.78 -7.49 8.28
C ASP A 86 -3.25 -6.60 7.15
N VAL A 87 -1.92 -6.60 6.88
CA VAL A 87 -1.30 -5.64 5.93
C VAL A 87 -0.55 -6.34 4.79
N GLY A 88 -0.82 -5.91 3.57
CA GLY A 88 0.00 -6.17 2.38
C GLY A 88 0.80 -4.92 2.00
N PHE A 89 2.06 -5.09 1.61
CA PHE A 89 2.91 -4.01 1.10
C PHE A 89 3.30 -4.25 -0.35
N VAL A 90 3.17 -3.21 -1.16
CA VAL A 90 3.68 -3.12 -2.53
C VAL A 90 4.65 -1.94 -2.59
N PHE A 91 5.91 -2.18 -2.90
CA PHE A 91 6.97 -1.18 -2.94
C PHE A 91 7.29 -0.76 -4.37
N GLN A 92 7.87 0.42 -4.53
CA GLN A 92 8.34 0.95 -5.81
C GLN A 92 9.39 0.03 -6.47
N PHE A 93 10.33 -0.48 -5.67
CA PHE A 93 11.30 -1.48 -6.10
C PHE A 93 10.82 -2.85 -5.63
N TYR A 94 10.24 -3.62 -6.46
CA TYR A 94 9.53 -4.89 -6.31
C TYR A 94 9.93 -5.76 -5.11
N ASN A 95 11.19 -5.68 -4.65
CA ASN A 95 11.75 -6.41 -3.50
C ASN A 95 11.50 -7.93 -3.60
N LEU A 96 11.62 -8.47 -4.82
CA LEU A 96 11.54 -9.91 -5.06
C LEU A 96 12.86 -10.56 -4.67
N MET A 97 12.78 -11.80 -4.19
CA MET A 97 13.95 -12.63 -3.96
C MET A 97 14.47 -13.14 -5.30
N PRO A 98 15.71 -12.76 -5.72
CA PRO A 98 16.17 -13.02 -7.09
C PRO A 98 16.38 -14.51 -7.38
N ASN A 99 16.61 -15.33 -6.35
CA ASN A 99 16.85 -16.76 -6.44
C ASN A 99 15.58 -17.62 -6.28
N LEU A 100 14.40 -16.98 -6.19
CA LEU A 100 13.12 -17.65 -6.13
C LEU A 100 12.31 -17.32 -7.39
N SER A 101 11.56 -18.30 -7.89
CA SER A 101 10.59 -18.12 -8.96
C SER A 101 9.43 -17.20 -8.55
N SER A 102 8.58 -16.84 -9.49
CA SER A 102 7.36 -16.06 -9.21
C SER A 102 6.50 -16.75 -8.16
N LEU A 103 6.27 -18.05 -8.30
CA LEU A 103 5.46 -18.83 -7.37
C LEU A 103 6.11 -18.88 -5.98
N GLU A 104 7.39 -19.23 -5.89
CA GLU A 104 8.11 -19.30 -4.62
C GLU A 104 8.20 -17.93 -3.90
N ASN A 105 8.29 -16.80 -4.65
CA ASN A 105 8.22 -15.46 -4.07
C ASN A 105 6.87 -15.17 -3.40
N VAL A 106 5.79 -15.76 -3.88
CA VAL A 106 4.46 -15.64 -3.27
C VAL A 106 4.31 -16.62 -2.12
N GLU A 107 4.71 -17.88 -2.30
CA GLU A 107 4.62 -18.95 -1.29
C GLU A 107 5.33 -18.59 0.01
N ILE A 108 6.56 -18.09 -0.07
CA ILE A 108 7.33 -17.72 1.13
C ILE A 108 6.64 -16.64 1.98
N ALA A 109 5.85 -15.76 1.34
CA ALA A 109 5.14 -14.70 2.07
C ALA A 109 3.93 -15.21 2.86
N ILE A 110 3.35 -16.33 2.44
CA ILE A 110 2.16 -16.92 3.06
C ILE A 110 2.47 -18.06 4.02
N GLU A 111 3.71 -18.59 4.00
CA GLU A 111 4.13 -19.73 4.85
C GLU A 111 3.77 -19.57 6.32
N ILE A 112 3.79 -18.34 6.81
CA ILE A 112 3.48 -18.01 8.20
C ILE A 112 2.06 -17.47 8.40
N CYS A 113 1.26 -17.35 7.32
CA CYS A 113 -0.09 -16.79 7.36
C CYS A 113 -1.14 -17.88 7.57
N LYS A 114 -2.17 -17.60 8.41
CA LYS A 114 -3.22 -18.60 8.72
C LYS A 114 -4.31 -18.64 7.65
N ASN A 115 -4.70 -17.49 7.11
CA ASN A 115 -5.83 -17.30 6.18
C ASN A 115 -5.33 -16.71 4.88
N HIS A 116 -4.49 -17.46 4.16
CA HIS A 116 -3.95 -17.02 2.87
C HIS A 116 -4.82 -17.50 1.70
N LEU A 117 -4.68 -16.82 0.58
CA LEU A 117 -5.20 -17.26 -0.72
C LEU A 117 -4.25 -18.30 -1.34
N ASP A 118 -4.74 -19.02 -2.33
CA ASP A 118 -3.89 -19.92 -3.13
C ASP A 118 -2.87 -19.12 -3.94
N PRO A 119 -1.56 -19.36 -3.78
CA PRO A 119 -0.50 -18.55 -4.40
C PRO A 119 -0.52 -18.67 -5.93
N LYS A 120 -0.79 -19.87 -6.46
CA LYS A 120 -0.87 -20.10 -7.90
C LYS A 120 -2.06 -19.37 -8.50
N GLN A 121 -3.24 -19.49 -7.88
CA GLN A 121 -4.43 -18.79 -8.34
C GLN A 121 -4.24 -17.27 -8.26
N THR A 122 -3.63 -16.76 -7.19
CA THR A 122 -3.33 -15.32 -7.05
C THR A 122 -2.42 -14.81 -8.17
N LEU A 123 -1.43 -15.59 -8.61
CA LEU A 123 -0.59 -15.25 -9.77
C LEU A 123 -1.37 -15.29 -11.08
N ILE A 124 -2.29 -16.24 -11.25
CA ILE A 124 -3.17 -16.29 -12.42
C ILE A 124 -4.08 -15.04 -12.45
N ASP A 125 -4.65 -14.65 -11.31
CA ASP A 125 -5.56 -13.51 -11.18
C ASP A 125 -4.87 -12.17 -11.52
N VAL A 126 -3.56 -12.06 -11.27
CA VAL A 126 -2.77 -10.89 -11.69
C VAL A 126 -2.20 -11.03 -13.13
N GLY A 127 -2.61 -12.06 -13.88
CA GLY A 127 -2.21 -12.28 -15.28
C GLY A 127 -0.79 -12.83 -15.45
N LEU A 128 -0.34 -13.70 -14.54
CA LEU A 128 0.99 -14.34 -14.56
C LEU A 128 0.92 -15.87 -14.57
N GLY A 129 -0.18 -16.45 -15.04
CA GLY A 129 -0.35 -17.91 -15.11
C GLY A 129 0.76 -18.63 -15.89
N ASP A 130 1.29 -18.01 -16.95
CA ASP A 130 2.37 -18.56 -17.78
C ASP A 130 3.78 -18.20 -17.25
N ARG A 131 3.88 -17.55 -16.11
CA ARG A 131 5.13 -17.04 -15.53
C ARG A 131 5.45 -17.61 -14.13
N LEU A 132 4.74 -18.65 -13.70
CA LEU A 132 4.87 -19.22 -12.35
C LEU A 132 6.30 -19.62 -12.00
N ASN A 133 7.01 -20.22 -12.94
CA ASN A 133 8.35 -20.75 -12.76
C ASN A 133 9.47 -19.78 -13.20
N ASN A 134 9.13 -18.56 -13.66
CA ASN A 134 10.10 -17.58 -14.08
C ASN A 134 10.75 -16.91 -12.86
N PHE A 135 12.05 -16.70 -12.93
CA PHE A 135 12.81 -15.93 -11.94
C PHE A 135 12.69 -14.41 -12.22
N PRO A 136 12.90 -13.53 -11.25
CA PRO A 136 12.82 -12.08 -11.44
C PRO A 136 13.65 -11.57 -12.63
N SER A 137 14.83 -12.12 -12.88
CA SER A 137 15.69 -11.76 -14.02
C SER A 137 15.09 -12.08 -15.41
N GLN A 138 14.05 -12.92 -15.45
CA GLN A 138 13.35 -13.34 -16.69
C GLN A 138 12.03 -12.58 -16.88
N LEU A 139 11.72 -11.65 -16.00
CA LEU A 139 10.47 -10.91 -15.98
C LEU A 139 10.72 -9.43 -16.34
N SER A 140 9.82 -8.84 -17.11
CA SER A 140 9.74 -7.40 -17.28
C SER A 140 9.43 -6.69 -15.95
N GLY A 141 9.72 -5.38 -15.86
CA GLY A 141 9.40 -4.60 -14.65
C GLY A 141 7.93 -4.69 -14.25
N GLY A 142 7.01 -4.64 -15.22
CA GLY A 142 5.57 -4.79 -14.95
C GLY A 142 5.18 -6.19 -14.50
N GLU A 143 5.86 -7.25 -14.98
CA GLU A 143 5.65 -8.61 -14.49
C GLU A 143 6.17 -8.77 -13.07
N GLN A 144 7.36 -8.21 -12.77
CA GLN A 144 7.91 -8.20 -11.40
C GLN A 144 6.98 -7.46 -10.43
N GLN A 145 6.41 -6.33 -10.85
CA GLN A 145 5.44 -5.59 -10.05
C GLN A 145 4.18 -6.42 -9.78
N ARG A 146 3.66 -7.13 -10.79
CA ARG A 146 2.52 -8.03 -10.58
C ARG A 146 2.85 -9.20 -9.65
N VAL A 147 4.06 -9.75 -9.67
CA VAL A 147 4.50 -10.74 -8.67
C VAL A 147 4.51 -10.12 -7.27
N ALA A 148 5.03 -8.90 -7.11
CA ALA A 148 5.03 -8.20 -5.82
C ALA A 148 3.60 -7.93 -5.30
N ILE A 149 2.67 -7.58 -6.18
CA ILE A 149 1.25 -7.41 -5.84
C ILE A 149 0.63 -8.77 -5.45
N ALA A 150 0.86 -9.84 -6.24
CA ALA A 150 0.39 -11.18 -5.92
C ALA A 150 0.90 -11.64 -4.54
N ARG A 151 2.18 -11.41 -4.25
CA ARG A 151 2.79 -11.70 -2.95
C ARG A 151 2.09 -10.96 -1.79
N ALA A 152 1.72 -9.71 -2.00
CA ALA A 152 0.98 -8.94 -1.01
C ALA A 152 -0.46 -9.44 -0.84
N LEU A 153 -1.15 -9.74 -1.96
CA LEU A 153 -2.54 -10.20 -1.97
C LEU A 153 -2.72 -11.61 -1.46
N ALA A 154 -1.79 -12.53 -1.75
CA ALA A 154 -1.85 -13.92 -1.30
C ALA A 154 -1.95 -14.06 0.22
N LYS A 155 -1.45 -13.10 0.98
CA LYS A 155 -1.63 -13.01 2.44
C LYS A 155 -3.08 -12.75 2.85
N ASN A 156 -3.97 -12.42 1.90
CA ASN A 156 -5.36 -11.99 2.12
C ASN A 156 -5.49 -10.82 3.11
N PRO A 157 -4.74 -9.73 2.91
CA PRO A 157 -4.70 -8.61 3.84
C PRO A 157 -6.03 -7.84 3.86
N LYS A 158 -6.29 -7.13 4.95
CA LYS A 158 -7.38 -6.16 5.08
C LYS A 158 -7.02 -4.81 4.46
N LEU A 159 -5.75 -4.42 4.58
CA LEU A 159 -5.17 -3.16 4.15
C LEU A 159 -4.01 -3.40 3.19
N LEU A 160 -4.10 -2.85 1.98
CA LEU A 160 -3.02 -2.89 0.99
C LEU A 160 -2.36 -1.51 0.88
N LEU A 161 -1.09 -1.43 1.17
CA LEU A 161 -0.29 -0.21 1.15
C LEU A 161 0.68 -0.24 -0.03
N CYS A 162 0.58 0.73 -0.93
CA CYS A 162 1.37 0.82 -2.15
C CYS A 162 2.20 2.11 -2.16
N ASP A 163 3.52 1.99 -2.17
CA ASP A 163 4.43 3.13 -2.29
C ASP A 163 4.92 3.26 -3.72
N GLU A 164 4.45 4.28 -4.45
CA GLU A 164 4.77 4.58 -5.85
C GLU A 164 4.69 3.32 -6.77
N PRO A 165 3.56 2.58 -6.79
CA PRO A 165 3.49 1.26 -7.43
C PRO A 165 3.71 1.28 -8.94
N THR A 166 3.68 2.45 -9.58
CA THR A 166 3.87 2.65 -11.02
C THR A 166 5.11 3.47 -11.36
N GLY A 167 5.87 3.92 -10.35
CA GLY A 167 6.98 4.87 -10.54
C GLY A 167 8.15 4.37 -11.39
N ALA A 168 8.29 3.05 -11.58
CA ALA A 168 9.33 2.43 -12.42
C ALA A 168 8.76 1.79 -13.71
N LEU A 169 7.50 2.09 -14.08
CA LEU A 169 6.80 1.45 -15.19
C LEU A 169 6.48 2.46 -16.30
N ASP A 170 6.37 1.94 -17.54
CA ASP A 170 5.79 2.70 -18.63
C ASP A 170 4.29 2.94 -18.42
N TYR A 171 3.75 3.94 -19.15
CA TYR A 171 2.36 4.38 -19.03
C TYR A 171 1.32 3.23 -19.16
N ILE A 172 1.46 2.39 -20.22
CA ILE A 172 0.50 1.32 -20.50
C ILE A 172 0.52 0.27 -19.36
N THR A 173 1.71 -0.09 -18.92
CA THR A 173 1.90 -1.05 -17.82
C THR A 173 1.40 -0.44 -16.50
N GLY A 174 1.69 0.83 -16.26
CA GLY A 174 1.20 1.57 -15.08
C GLY A 174 -0.32 1.56 -14.98
N LYS A 175 -1.04 1.81 -16.09
CA LYS A 175 -2.52 1.71 -16.14
C LYS A 175 -3.02 0.33 -15.73
N LYS A 176 -2.40 -0.73 -16.23
CA LYS A 176 -2.79 -2.11 -15.88
C LYS A 176 -2.60 -2.41 -14.39
N ILE A 177 -1.52 -1.91 -13.80
CA ILE A 177 -1.24 -2.06 -12.37
C ILE A 177 -2.29 -1.30 -11.52
N LEU A 178 -2.58 -0.06 -11.89
CA LEU A 178 -3.58 0.74 -11.15
C LEU A 178 -4.97 0.15 -11.26
N LYS A 179 -5.36 -0.36 -12.45
CA LYS A 179 -6.62 -1.09 -12.63
C LYS A 179 -6.70 -2.32 -11.73
N LEU A 180 -5.63 -3.10 -11.68
CA LEU A 180 -5.55 -4.27 -10.79
C LEU A 180 -5.75 -3.87 -9.33
N LEU A 181 -5.06 -2.83 -8.85
CA LEU A 181 -5.19 -2.35 -7.48
C LEU A 181 -6.58 -1.78 -7.18
N TYR A 182 -7.19 -1.06 -8.13
CA TYR A 182 -8.56 -0.57 -8.03
C TYR A 182 -9.57 -1.73 -7.95
N ASP A 183 -9.41 -2.73 -8.83
CA ASP A 183 -10.25 -3.94 -8.82
C ASP A 183 -10.15 -4.68 -7.48
N VAL A 184 -8.97 -4.73 -6.87
CA VAL A 184 -8.78 -5.31 -5.53
C VAL A 184 -9.61 -4.58 -4.48
N SER A 185 -9.64 -3.24 -4.51
CA SER A 185 -10.46 -2.50 -3.56
C SER A 185 -11.95 -2.78 -3.75
N LYS A 186 -12.44 -2.78 -4.99
CA LYS A 186 -13.87 -2.88 -5.29
C LYS A 186 -14.41 -4.31 -5.23
N LYS A 187 -13.69 -5.28 -5.83
CA LYS A 187 -14.16 -6.66 -5.92
C LYS A 187 -13.93 -7.47 -4.65
N HIS A 188 -12.87 -7.15 -3.90
CA HIS A 188 -12.51 -7.88 -2.68
C HIS A 188 -12.74 -7.08 -1.39
N ASN A 189 -13.37 -5.90 -1.51
CA ASN A 189 -13.68 -5.00 -0.38
C ASN A 189 -12.46 -4.73 0.52
N LYS A 190 -11.29 -4.48 -0.11
CA LYS A 190 -10.05 -4.16 0.61
C LYS A 190 -9.81 -2.65 0.63
N LEU A 191 -9.34 -2.11 1.74
CA LEU A 191 -8.82 -0.74 1.74
C LEU A 191 -7.47 -0.74 1.02
N VAL A 192 -7.38 -0.01 -0.10
CA VAL A 192 -6.14 0.16 -0.86
C VAL A 192 -5.69 1.61 -0.75
N ILE A 193 -4.47 1.83 -0.26
CA ILE A 193 -3.85 3.15 -0.15
C ILE A 193 -2.63 3.20 -1.07
N VAL A 194 -2.66 4.10 -2.03
CA VAL A 194 -1.56 4.37 -2.96
C VAL A 194 -0.92 5.70 -2.60
N VAL A 195 0.36 5.69 -2.29
CA VAL A 195 1.18 6.90 -2.16
C VAL A 195 1.80 7.21 -3.50
N THR A 196 1.66 8.44 -3.97
CA THR A 196 2.27 8.89 -5.23
C THR A 196 2.49 10.41 -5.24
N HIS A 197 3.35 10.87 -6.15
CA HIS A 197 3.49 12.29 -6.49
C HIS A 197 2.76 12.65 -7.80
N ASN A 198 2.19 11.66 -8.50
CA ASN A 198 1.45 11.87 -9.74
C ASN A 198 0.01 12.33 -9.45
N SER A 199 -0.24 13.63 -9.66
CA SER A 199 -1.54 14.24 -9.39
C SER A 199 -2.64 13.84 -10.38
N ALA A 200 -2.30 13.33 -11.56
CA ALA A 200 -3.28 12.88 -12.55
C ALA A 200 -4.11 11.67 -12.02
N LEU A 201 -3.57 10.91 -11.08
CA LEU A 201 -4.26 9.74 -10.53
C LEU A 201 -5.37 10.09 -9.54
N LYS A 202 -5.48 11.36 -9.11
CA LYS A 202 -6.49 11.78 -8.11
C LYS A 202 -7.92 11.46 -8.53
N ASP A 203 -8.22 11.59 -9.84
CA ASP A 203 -9.58 11.48 -10.35
C ASP A 203 -10.12 10.04 -10.32
N MET A 204 -9.25 9.01 -10.22
CA MET A 204 -9.68 7.62 -10.07
C MET A 204 -9.93 7.18 -8.61
N ALA A 205 -9.53 7.99 -7.63
CA ALA A 205 -9.65 7.64 -6.22
C ALA A 205 -11.05 7.97 -5.68
N ASP A 206 -11.52 7.17 -4.70
CA ASP A 206 -12.70 7.54 -3.91
C ASP A 206 -12.37 8.70 -2.97
N LYS A 207 -11.13 8.74 -2.48
CA LYS A 207 -10.65 9.78 -1.57
C LYS A 207 -9.19 10.12 -1.87
N VAL A 208 -8.88 11.41 -1.87
CA VAL A 208 -7.53 11.92 -2.04
C VAL A 208 -7.11 12.69 -0.80
N ILE A 209 -5.96 12.32 -0.22
CA ILE A 209 -5.38 12.99 0.94
C ILE A 209 -4.12 13.74 0.49
N HIS A 210 -4.13 15.04 0.56
CA HIS A 210 -3.00 15.89 0.23
C HIS A 210 -2.11 16.08 1.45
N ILE A 211 -0.85 15.64 1.35
CA ILE A 211 0.16 15.79 2.40
C ILE A 211 1.20 16.83 2.00
N LYS A 212 1.42 17.78 2.89
CA LYS A 212 2.43 18.83 2.77
C LYS A 212 3.12 19.09 4.10
N ASN A 213 4.44 19.04 4.10
CA ASN A 213 5.25 19.27 5.31
C ASN A 213 4.79 18.42 6.52
N GLY A 214 4.49 17.15 6.28
CA GLY A 214 4.04 16.21 7.30
C GLY A 214 2.60 16.40 7.80
N LYS A 215 1.80 17.29 7.19
CA LYS A 215 0.41 17.57 7.59
C LYS A 215 -0.55 17.24 6.47
N VAL A 216 -1.79 16.93 6.83
CA VAL A 216 -2.90 16.90 5.88
C VAL A 216 -3.25 18.35 5.53
N GLU A 217 -3.10 18.73 4.26
CA GLU A 217 -3.47 20.03 3.73
C GLU A 217 -4.95 20.05 3.31
N ASN A 218 -5.40 18.99 2.66
CA ASN A 218 -6.77 18.84 2.18
C ASN A 218 -7.15 17.35 2.06
N ILE A 219 -8.44 17.06 2.15
CA ILE A 219 -9.03 15.74 1.85
C ILE A 219 -10.16 15.97 0.87
N GLU A 220 -10.05 15.37 -0.32
CA GLU A 220 -11.06 15.39 -1.37
C GLU A 220 -11.80 14.04 -1.37
N VAL A 221 -13.12 14.08 -1.42
CA VAL A 221 -13.97 12.91 -1.57
C VAL A 221 -14.60 12.95 -2.96
N ASN A 222 -14.30 11.93 -3.76
CA ASN A 222 -14.83 11.81 -5.10
C ASN A 222 -16.01 10.83 -5.09
N LYS A 223 -17.19 11.33 -5.41
CA LYS A 223 -18.43 10.53 -5.48
C LYS A 223 -18.54 9.70 -6.76
N ASN A 224 -17.85 10.09 -7.80
CA ASN A 224 -17.86 9.45 -9.11
C ASN A 224 -16.43 9.35 -9.64
N PRO A 225 -15.62 8.37 -9.16
CA PRO A 225 -14.27 8.16 -9.64
C PRO A 225 -14.23 7.92 -11.16
N THR A 226 -13.31 8.58 -11.82
CA THR A 226 -13.08 8.41 -13.27
C THR A 226 -12.47 7.03 -13.53
N PRO A 227 -12.98 6.26 -14.50
CA PRO A 227 -12.35 5.00 -14.91
C PRO A 227 -10.88 5.21 -15.28
N ILE A 228 -10.02 4.27 -14.90
CA ILE A 228 -8.57 4.39 -15.15
C ILE A 228 -8.24 4.48 -16.66
N GLU A 229 -9.10 3.93 -17.50
CA GLU A 229 -8.99 3.97 -18.96
C GLU A 229 -9.04 5.41 -19.49
N ASP A 230 -9.77 6.30 -18.81
CA ASP A 230 -10.01 7.70 -19.21
C ASP A 230 -9.00 8.66 -18.57
N ILE A 231 -8.07 8.19 -17.75
CA ILE A 231 -7.04 9.01 -17.09
C ILE A 231 -5.78 9.06 -17.97
N GLU A 232 -5.27 10.25 -18.19
CA GLU A 232 -4.00 10.52 -18.86
C GLU A 232 -2.99 11.15 -17.89
N TRP A 233 -1.71 10.69 -17.91
CA TRP A 233 -0.61 11.26 -17.12
C TRP A 233 0.73 11.16 -17.80
#